data_88185fb33c1357e1673b5c5a9af4743a
#
_entry.id   88185fb33c1357e1673b5c5a9af4743a
#
_cell.length_a   1.000
_cell.length_b   1.000
_cell.length_c   1.000
_cell.angle_alpha   90.00
_cell.angle_beta   90.00
_cell.angle_gamma   90.00
#
_symmetry.space_group_name_H-M   'P 1'
#
loop_
_entity.id
_entity.type
_entity.pdbx_description
1 polymer ?
#
loop_
_entity_poly.entity_id
_entity_poly.type
_entity_poly.pdbx_seq_one_letter_code
_entity_poly.pdbx_strand_id
1 'polypeptide(L)'
;MARAHHDRRTPGDWLRGLFRQPPPGFYSRPAVYMSGDRMEIEHFCTVLFFDENRLCLRLAKGRFTVYGSGLRICTLTAARLTVQGQFLRTDFSDE
;
A
#
# COMPACT_ATOMS: atom_id res chain seq x y z
N MET A 1 -9.04 4.55 31.08
CA MET A 1 -8.60 5.12 30.21
C MET A 1 -8.15 5.28 29.75
N ALA A 2 -8.53 5.17 30.39
CA ALA A 2 -8.06 5.71 29.55
C ALA A 2 -7.61 5.78 29.22
N ARG A 3 -7.91 5.75 29.56
CA ARG A 3 -7.51 6.18 28.77
C ARG A 3 -7.13 6.52 28.38
N ALA A 4 -7.68 6.36 29.21
CA ALA A 4 -7.35 6.93 28.48
C ALA A 4 -7.17 7.00 28.22
N HIS A 5 -7.58 6.90 28.80
CA HIS A 5 -7.43 7.24 28.04
C HIS A 5 -7.31 7.61 27.94
N HIS A 6 -7.87 7.93 28.40
CA HIS A 6 -7.76 8.56 27.70
C HIS A 6 -7.76 9.14 27.65
N ASP A 7 -8.18 9.54 28.16
CA ASP A 7 -8.09 10.30 27.61
C ASP A 7 -8.03 10.89 27.77
N ARG A 8 -8.56 11.54 28.72
CA ARG A 8 -8.44 12.18 28.62
C ARG A 8 -8.50 12.93 27.84
N ARG A 9 -9.90 13.94 28.37
CA ARG A 9 -9.43 13.98 27.07
C ARG A 9 -7.99 14.17 26.96
N THR A 10 -7.53 13.12 26.94
CA THR A 10 -6.12 13.08 26.73
C THR A 10 -5.84 13.27 25.26
N PRO A 11 -4.63 13.62 24.94
CA PRO A 11 -4.24 13.61 23.55
C PRO A 11 -4.50 12.27 22.87
N GLY A 12 -4.47 11.19 23.64
CA GLY A 12 -4.71 9.89 23.07
C GLY A 12 -6.10 9.73 22.51
N ASP A 13 -7.11 10.26 23.21
CA ASP A 13 -8.47 10.18 22.70
C ASP A 13 -8.63 10.96 21.41
N TRP A 14 -7.99 12.10 21.37
CA TRP A 14 -8.04 12.94 20.20
C TRP A 14 -7.42 12.23 18.99
N LEU A 15 -6.29 11.61 19.20
CA LEU A 15 -5.61 10.88 18.13
C LEU A 15 -6.42 9.70 17.66
N ARG A 16 -7.09 9.04 18.60
CA ARG A 16 -7.90 7.90 18.23
C ARG A 16 -9.03 8.31 17.31
N GLY A 17 -9.60 9.48 17.55
CA GLY A 17 -10.63 9.99 16.68
C GLY A 17 -10.14 10.20 15.26
N LEU A 18 -8.91 10.66 15.12
CA LEU A 18 -8.34 10.85 13.80
C LEU A 18 -8.16 9.53 13.07
N PHE A 19 -7.74 8.50 13.79
CA PHE A 19 -7.43 7.24 13.13
C PHE A 19 -8.66 6.46 12.73
N ARG A 20 -9.80 6.75 13.34
CA ARG A 20 -11.01 6.05 12.96
C ARG A 20 -11.46 6.43 11.56
N GLN A 21 -11.16 7.65 11.14
CA GLN A 21 -11.56 8.12 9.82
C GLN A 21 -10.38 8.77 9.15
N PRO A 22 -9.62 8.01 8.38
CA PRO A 22 -8.48 8.59 7.69
C PRO A 22 -8.93 9.75 6.80
N PRO A 23 -8.07 10.73 6.61
CA PRO A 23 -8.40 11.84 5.73
C PRO A 23 -8.72 11.34 4.32
N PRO A 24 -9.50 12.10 3.58
CA PRO A 24 -9.71 11.77 2.18
C PRO A 24 -8.39 11.61 1.47
N GLY A 25 -8.28 10.56 0.68
CA GLY A 25 -7.04 10.30 -0.05
C GLY A 25 -5.99 9.58 0.76
N PHE A 26 -6.30 9.21 1.99
CA PHE A 26 -5.32 8.50 2.82
C PHE A 26 -4.82 7.24 2.12
N TYR A 27 -5.72 6.51 1.47
CA TYR A 27 -5.37 5.28 0.77
C TYR A 27 -5.13 5.49 -0.71
N SER A 28 -4.90 6.73 -1.13
CA SER A 28 -4.60 6.97 -2.54
C SER A 28 -3.25 6.39 -2.93
N ARG A 29 -2.38 6.16 -1.96
CA ARG A 29 -1.08 5.55 -2.19
C ARG A 29 -1.04 4.18 -1.56
N PRO A 30 -0.33 3.25 -2.17
CA PRO A 30 -0.24 1.91 -1.60
C PRO A 30 0.69 1.89 -0.40
N ALA A 31 0.52 0.89 0.44
CA ALA A 31 1.52 0.58 1.46
C ALA A 31 2.46 -0.43 0.84
N VAL A 32 3.73 -0.11 0.80
CA VAL A 32 4.72 -0.95 0.14
C VAL A 32 5.81 -1.33 1.13
N TYR A 33 6.04 -2.62 1.26
CA TYR A 33 7.08 -3.15 2.14
C TYR A 33 8.04 -3.96 1.28
N MET A 34 9.31 -3.65 1.36
CA MET A 34 10.31 -4.32 0.56
C MET A 34 11.35 -4.97 1.46
N SER A 35 11.68 -6.20 1.17
CA SER A 35 12.67 -6.94 1.92
C SER A 35 13.40 -7.88 0.96
N GLY A 36 14.66 -7.56 0.67
CA GLY A 36 15.44 -8.36 -0.26
C GLY A 36 14.82 -8.34 -1.64
N ASP A 37 14.48 -9.52 -2.13
CA ASP A 37 13.88 -9.65 -3.46
C ASP A 37 12.36 -9.78 -3.40
N ARG A 38 11.75 -9.39 -2.29
CA ARG A 38 10.31 -9.50 -2.11
C ARG A 38 9.70 -8.15 -1.81
N MET A 39 8.56 -7.89 -2.42
CA MET A 39 7.80 -6.66 -2.20
C MET A 39 6.37 -7.02 -1.88
N GLU A 40 5.84 -6.44 -0.82
CA GLU A 40 4.46 -6.63 -0.41
C GLU A 40 3.71 -5.34 -0.56
N ILE A 41 2.57 -5.37 -1.25
CA ILE A 41 1.83 -4.16 -1.58
C ILE A 41 0.40 -4.31 -1.08
N GLU A 42 -0.06 -3.29 -0.35
CA GLU A 42 -1.43 -3.22 0.15
C GLU A 42 -2.08 -1.95 -0.35
N HIS A 43 -3.41 -1.88 -0.23
CA HIS A 43 -4.19 -0.69 -0.55
C HIS A 43 -4.17 -0.40 -2.06
N PHE A 44 -4.35 -1.44 -2.85
CA PHE A 44 -4.56 -1.28 -4.27
C PHE A 44 -5.96 -1.81 -4.63
N CYS A 45 -6.45 -1.43 -5.80
CA CYS A 45 -7.78 -1.86 -6.24
C CYS A 45 -7.71 -3.10 -7.12
N THR A 46 -6.84 -3.09 -8.11
CA THR A 46 -6.75 -4.21 -9.03
C THR A 46 -5.42 -4.20 -9.76
N VAL A 47 -5.09 -5.32 -10.36
CA VAL A 47 -3.90 -5.44 -11.20
C VAL A 47 -4.30 -5.05 -12.60
N LEU A 48 -3.66 -4.03 -13.15
CA LEU A 48 -3.92 -3.58 -14.51
C LEU A 48 -3.08 -4.32 -15.52
N PHE A 49 -1.85 -4.64 -15.16
CA PHE A 49 -0.93 -5.27 -16.07
C PHE A 49 0.16 -5.99 -15.29
N PHE A 50 0.58 -7.14 -15.77
CA PHE A 50 1.68 -7.87 -15.16
C PHE A 50 2.42 -8.70 -16.20
N ASP A 51 3.73 -8.55 -16.20
CA ASP A 51 4.62 -9.52 -16.83
C ASP A 51 5.90 -9.55 -16.02
N GLU A 52 6.91 -10.26 -16.49
CA GLU A 52 8.12 -10.44 -15.69
C GLU A 52 8.95 -9.18 -15.57
N ASN A 53 8.61 -8.14 -16.31
CA ASN A 53 9.37 -6.90 -16.28
C ASN A 53 8.59 -5.74 -15.70
N ARG A 54 7.28 -5.87 -15.54
CA ARG A 54 6.47 -4.75 -15.09
C ARG A 54 5.21 -5.23 -14.41
N LEU A 55 4.86 -4.56 -13.33
CA LEU A 55 3.61 -4.80 -12.63
C LEU A 55 2.94 -3.45 -12.45
N CYS A 56 1.71 -3.32 -12.93
CA CYS A 56 0.98 -2.06 -12.82
C CYS A 56 -0.31 -2.29 -12.05
N LEU A 57 -0.53 -1.50 -11.03
CA LEU A 57 -1.69 -1.61 -10.16
C LEU A 57 -2.52 -0.35 -10.23
N ARG A 58 -3.83 -0.54 -10.20
CA ARG A 58 -4.74 0.58 -10.05
C ARG A 58 -4.94 0.85 -8.57
N LEU A 59 -4.86 2.11 -8.20
CA LEU A 59 -5.10 2.56 -6.83
C LEU A 59 -6.46 3.25 -6.77
N ALA A 60 -6.88 3.60 -5.57
CA ALA A 60 -8.08 4.41 -5.41
C ALA A 60 -7.95 5.69 -6.21
N LYS A 61 -6.73 6.20 -6.31
CA LYS A 61 -6.48 7.39 -7.10
C LYS A 61 -5.12 7.23 -7.74
N GLY A 62 -5.13 6.95 -9.05
CA GLY A 62 -3.88 6.83 -9.77
C GLY A 62 -3.43 5.41 -9.94
N ARG A 63 -2.16 5.26 -10.26
CA ARG A 63 -1.55 3.98 -10.57
C ARG A 63 -0.18 3.87 -9.94
N PHE A 64 0.20 2.65 -9.63
CA PHE A 64 1.51 2.35 -9.08
C PHE A 64 2.14 1.28 -9.96
N THR A 65 3.35 1.53 -10.43
CA THR A 65 4.03 0.62 -11.33
C THR A 65 5.37 0.22 -10.75
N VAL A 66 5.66 -1.07 -10.83
CA VAL A 66 6.94 -1.63 -10.41
C VAL A 66 7.64 -2.14 -11.66
N TYR A 67 8.87 -1.70 -11.85
CA TYR A 67 9.70 -2.14 -12.97
C TYR A 67 10.80 -3.04 -12.43
N GLY A 68 11.03 -4.14 -13.10
CA GLY A 68 12.04 -5.06 -12.63
C GLY A 68 12.38 -6.11 -13.64
N SER A 69 12.90 -7.22 -13.13
CA SER A 69 13.33 -8.34 -13.94
C SER A 69 12.97 -9.62 -13.20
N GLY A 70 12.40 -10.57 -13.95
CA GLY A 70 12.02 -11.83 -13.35
C GLY A 70 10.95 -11.69 -12.29
N LEU A 71 10.05 -10.74 -12.44
CA LEU A 71 9.00 -10.51 -11.47
C LEU A 71 8.01 -11.67 -11.45
N ARG A 72 7.57 -12.04 -10.28
CA ARG A 72 6.65 -13.14 -10.11
C ARG A 72 5.71 -12.84 -8.96
N ILE A 73 4.42 -12.96 -9.21
CA ILE A 73 3.43 -12.76 -8.15
C ILE A 73 3.37 -14.03 -7.32
N CYS A 74 3.65 -13.91 -6.04
CA CYS A 74 3.65 -15.04 -5.12
C CYS A 74 2.30 -15.19 -4.44
N THR A 75 1.66 -14.08 -4.11
CA THR A 75 0.39 -14.07 -3.40
C THR A 75 -0.44 -12.93 -3.92
N LEU A 76 -1.72 -13.19 -4.15
CA LEU A 76 -2.65 -12.15 -4.57
C LEU A 76 -3.98 -12.41 -3.88
N THR A 77 -4.39 -11.47 -3.04
CA THR A 77 -5.69 -11.48 -2.40
C THR A 77 -6.36 -10.15 -2.67
N ALA A 78 -7.58 -10.00 -2.18
CA ALA A 78 -8.27 -8.73 -2.32
C ALA A 78 -7.57 -7.59 -1.58
N ALA A 79 -6.75 -7.92 -0.59
CA ALA A 79 -6.14 -6.90 0.26
C ALA A 79 -4.63 -6.75 0.05
N ARG A 80 -3.97 -7.74 -0.53
CA ARG A 80 -2.52 -7.77 -0.52
C ARG A 80 -1.97 -8.51 -1.71
N LEU A 81 -0.86 -8.03 -2.21
CA LEU A 81 -0.13 -8.68 -3.28
C LEU A 81 1.34 -8.78 -2.87
N THR A 82 1.92 -9.96 -3.08
CA THR A 82 3.34 -10.16 -2.85
C THR A 82 3.99 -10.52 -4.16
N VAL A 83 5.05 -9.79 -4.53
CA VAL A 83 5.78 -10.04 -5.75
C VAL A 83 7.24 -10.24 -5.41
N GLN A 84 7.88 -11.12 -6.16
CA GLN A 84 9.28 -11.47 -5.95
C GLN A 84 10.02 -11.26 -7.25
N GLY A 85 11.27 -10.85 -7.15
CA GLY A 85 12.11 -10.64 -8.32
C GLY A 85 13.13 -9.57 -8.05
N GLN A 86 13.71 -9.07 -9.13
CA GLN A 86 14.68 -7.98 -9.02
C GLN A 86 13.98 -6.68 -9.35
N PHE A 87 13.94 -5.78 -8.37
CA PHE A 87 13.22 -4.52 -8.54
C PHE A 87 14.19 -3.43 -8.97
N LEU A 88 13.85 -2.75 -10.06
CA LEU A 88 14.69 -1.70 -10.60
C LEU A 88 14.20 -0.32 -10.21
N ARG A 89 12.89 -0.09 -10.27
CA ARG A 89 12.34 1.18 -9.83
C ARG A 89 10.84 1.08 -9.71
N THR A 90 10.26 2.04 -9.05
CA THR A 90 8.82 2.15 -8.94
C THR A 90 8.39 3.53 -9.41
N ASP A 91 7.12 3.63 -9.81
CA ASP A 91 6.58 4.87 -10.32
C ASP A 91 5.17 5.02 -9.82
N PHE A 92 4.81 6.24 -9.45
CA PHE A 92 3.51 6.52 -8.90
C PHE A 92 2.88 7.66 -9.71
N SER A 93 1.73 7.39 -10.31
CA SER A 93 1.04 8.35 -11.14
C SER A 93 -0.30 8.71 -10.52
N ASP A 94 -0.61 9.99 -10.45
CA ASP A 94 -1.86 10.48 -9.90
C ASP A 94 -3.00 10.45 -10.91
N GLU A 95 -2.74 9.95 -12.06
CA GLU A 95 -3.71 10.04 -13.13
C GLU A 95 -4.84 9.06 -13.08
#